data_c76e962d0b2907415b2225770250d24b
#
_entry.id   c76e962d0b2907415b2225770250d24b
#
_cell.length_a   1.000
_cell.length_b   1.000
_cell.length_c   1.000
_cell.angle_alpha   90.00
_cell.angle_beta   90.00
_cell.angle_gamma   90.00
#
_symmetry.space_group_name_H-M   'P 1'
#
loop_
_entity.id
_entity.type
_entity.pdbx_description
1 polymer ?
#
loop_
_entity_poly.entity_id
_entity_poly.type
_entity_poly.pdbx_seq_one_letter_code
_entity_poly.pdbx_strand_id
1 'polypeptide(L)'
;MSKMINPKYEGDKIAYLDNDFIRKSTALQPMTELEINLLIYMCYKAKENVDLETGKGWTDVVEIDMKKFLAGIGYKKVWTNYNLNEKRAMYRALKKMQEKTFEIRTKKHINAIDSDEYNTIYKSYSYFSYIEYDIETGILLVSMPKQTQQFLMNYETGFTPVEFKNMVKLQSKYAKILYLFFRSYRDGVAHTDYTLEHLRQLLGLENRYPSWYDFKRYILLPAMKEINTKTDIFVIGRRDEYYGAMQGRTPNNISAEEHAKIVVDSMARKGDRGKSIYKITFRVSKQDNVIDDRLDFSGLLQNK
;
A
#
# COMPACT_ATOMS: atom_id res chain seq x y z
N MET A 1 4.43 25.69 -3.53
CA MET A 1 2.97 25.86 -3.71
C MET A 1 2.29 24.72 -2.95
N SER A 2 1.70 25.05 -1.80
CA SER A 2 0.95 24.11 -0.97
C SER A 2 -0.26 23.60 -1.76
N LYS A 3 -0.35 22.31 -2.03
CA LYS A 3 -1.56 21.69 -2.57
C LYS A 3 -2.60 21.69 -1.47
N MET A 4 -3.55 22.62 -1.52
CA MET A 4 -4.72 22.60 -0.67
C MET A 4 -5.37 21.23 -0.72
N ILE A 5 -5.53 20.59 0.42
CA ILE A 5 -6.31 19.37 0.54
C ILE A 5 -7.76 19.75 0.30
N ASN A 6 -8.34 19.15 -0.74
CA ASN A 6 -9.70 19.42 -1.16
C ASN A 6 -10.68 18.99 -0.04
N PRO A 7 -11.50 19.90 0.54
CA PRO A 7 -12.43 19.57 1.62
C PRO A 7 -13.54 18.57 1.26
N LYS A 8 -13.57 18.11 0.01
CA LYS A 8 -14.54 17.12 -0.49
C LYS A 8 -14.43 15.73 0.18
N TYR A 9 -13.44 15.53 1.05
CA TYR A 9 -13.14 14.23 1.68
C TYR A 9 -13.42 14.19 3.19
N GLU A 10 -14.16 15.14 3.75
CA GLU A 10 -14.44 15.18 5.21
C GLU A 10 -15.29 14.01 5.73
N GLY A 11 -15.97 13.26 4.87
CA GLY A 11 -16.77 12.08 5.27
C GLY A 11 -16.04 10.74 5.22
N ASP A 12 -14.88 10.64 4.55
CA ASP A 12 -14.12 9.39 4.38
C ASP A 12 -12.93 9.34 5.35
N LYS A 13 -12.72 8.16 5.96
CA LYS A 13 -11.56 7.90 6.82
C LYS A 13 -10.30 7.79 5.95
N ILE A 14 -9.63 8.93 5.69
CA ILE A 14 -8.45 9.01 4.83
C ILE A 14 -7.20 9.19 5.68
N ALA A 15 -6.26 8.25 5.59
CA ALA A 15 -4.89 8.40 6.05
C ALA A 15 -4.03 9.04 4.94
N TYR A 16 -3.03 9.82 5.33
CA TYR A 16 -2.00 10.33 4.41
C TYR A 16 -0.69 9.68 4.78
N LEU A 17 -0.06 9.02 3.81
CA LEU A 17 1.20 8.32 4.00
C LEU A 17 2.27 8.94 3.10
N ASP A 18 3.47 9.09 3.64
CA ASP A 18 4.62 9.52 2.87
C ASP A 18 4.93 8.56 1.71
N ASN A 19 5.29 9.11 0.55
CA ASN A 19 5.57 8.31 -0.62
C ASN A 19 6.85 7.47 -0.47
N ASP A 20 7.86 7.99 0.22
CA ASP A 20 9.11 7.25 0.48
C ASP A 20 8.89 6.12 1.47
N PHE A 21 8.01 6.32 2.47
CA PHE A 21 7.56 5.23 3.33
C PHE A 21 6.96 4.08 2.53
N ILE A 22 6.05 4.39 1.61
CA ILE A 22 5.37 3.36 0.81
C ILE A 22 6.32 2.66 -0.16
N ARG A 23 7.20 3.43 -0.84
CA ARG A 23 7.98 2.93 -1.99
C ARG A 23 9.32 2.33 -1.60
N LYS A 24 9.91 2.76 -0.51
CA LYS A 24 11.31 2.48 -0.16
C LYS A 24 11.49 1.73 1.15
N SER A 25 10.45 1.66 2.01
CA SER A 25 10.60 1.03 3.31
C SER A 25 10.21 -0.44 3.32
N THR A 26 10.79 -1.19 4.24
CA THR A 26 10.40 -2.56 4.56
C THR A 26 9.32 -2.62 5.65
N ALA A 27 8.78 -1.47 6.03
CA ALA A 27 7.94 -1.30 7.22
C ALA A 27 6.69 -2.21 7.25
N LEU A 28 6.07 -2.47 6.11
CA LEU A 28 4.87 -3.30 6.08
C LEU A 28 5.14 -4.82 6.03
N GLN A 29 6.40 -5.21 5.77
CA GLN A 29 6.77 -6.62 5.61
C GLN A 29 6.52 -7.49 6.85
N PRO A 30 6.89 -7.07 8.09
CA PRO A 30 6.71 -7.90 9.27
C PRO A 30 5.26 -7.90 9.78
N MET A 31 4.36 -7.14 9.16
CA MET A 31 2.98 -6.97 9.60
C MET A 31 2.04 -8.03 9.01
N THR A 32 1.02 -8.35 9.78
CA THR A 32 -0.18 -9.06 9.33
C THR A 32 -1.17 -8.09 8.69
N GLU A 33 -2.23 -8.61 8.04
CA GLU A 33 -3.29 -7.79 7.45
C GLU A 33 -3.96 -6.89 8.49
N LEU A 34 -4.19 -7.43 9.69
CA LEU A 34 -4.81 -6.70 10.80
C LEU A 34 -3.93 -5.55 11.28
N GLU A 35 -2.62 -5.81 11.42
CA GLU A 35 -1.64 -4.82 11.86
C GLU A 35 -1.48 -3.70 10.82
N ILE A 36 -1.50 -4.02 9.52
CA ILE A 36 -1.50 -3.01 8.45
C ILE A 36 -2.77 -2.16 8.54
N ASN A 37 -3.94 -2.76 8.70
CA ASN A 37 -5.18 -2.01 8.87
C ASN A 37 -5.13 -1.11 10.10
N LEU A 38 -4.59 -1.60 11.23
CA LEU A 38 -4.46 -0.81 12.44
C LEU A 38 -3.49 0.36 12.24
N LEU A 39 -2.33 0.15 11.62
CA LEU A 39 -1.38 1.21 11.31
C LEU A 39 -2.02 2.32 10.45
N ILE A 40 -2.72 1.95 9.37
CA ILE A 40 -3.41 2.92 8.51
C ILE A 40 -4.51 3.66 9.28
N TYR A 41 -5.27 2.96 10.13
CA TYR A 41 -6.30 3.60 10.96
C TYR A 41 -5.71 4.55 11.98
N MET A 42 -4.55 4.23 12.56
CA MET A 42 -3.81 5.12 13.46
C MET A 42 -3.33 6.38 12.73
N CYS A 43 -2.77 6.23 11.53
CA CYS A 43 -2.36 7.38 10.72
C CYS A 43 -3.57 8.28 10.37
N TYR A 44 -4.74 7.69 10.13
CA TYR A 44 -5.98 8.44 9.95
C TYR A 44 -6.35 9.22 11.23
N LYS A 45 -6.34 8.56 12.38
CA LYS A 45 -6.68 9.17 13.67
C LYS A 45 -5.68 10.25 14.11
N ALA A 46 -4.40 9.99 13.93
CA ALA A 46 -3.35 10.95 14.25
C ALA A 46 -3.49 12.25 13.46
N LYS A 47 -4.00 12.18 12.22
CA LYS A 47 -4.26 13.32 11.33
C LYS A 47 -5.41 14.22 11.84
N GLU A 48 -6.39 13.69 12.57
CA GLU A 48 -7.57 14.48 12.99
C GLU A 48 -7.18 15.75 13.76
N ASN A 49 -5.97 15.79 14.31
CA ASN A 49 -5.47 16.93 15.09
C ASN A 49 -4.31 17.69 14.42
N VAL A 50 -3.95 17.36 13.17
CA VAL A 50 -2.82 17.98 12.48
C VAL A 50 -3.26 19.20 11.70
N ASP A 51 -2.66 20.35 11.99
CA ASP A 51 -2.62 21.49 11.07
C ASP A 51 -1.74 21.11 9.87
N LEU A 52 -2.39 20.92 8.73
CA LEU A 52 -1.74 20.47 7.49
C LEU A 52 -0.84 21.53 6.85
N GLU A 53 -1.00 22.82 7.22
CA GLU A 53 -0.13 23.90 6.72
C GLU A 53 1.19 23.95 7.48
N THR A 54 1.15 23.69 8.78
CA THR A 54 2.32 23.79 9.65
C THR A 54 2.95 22.44 9.99
N GLY A 55 2.26 21.32 9.69
CA GLY A 55 2.66 19.98 10.11
C GLY A 55 2.67 19.79 11.64
N LYS A 56 2.08 20.73 12.39
CA LYS A 56 2.01 20.69 13.85
C LYS A 56 0.65 20.15 14.30
N GLY A 57 0.60 19.61 15.51
CA GLY A 57 -0.65 19.15 16.11
C GLY A 57 -0.83 17.64 16.15
N TRP A 58 0.24 16.88 15.91
CA TRP A 58 0.21 15.43 16.16
C TRP A 58 -0.09 15.15 17.62
N THR A 59 -1.15 14.40 17.85
CA THR A 59 -1.36 13.84 19.19
C THR A 59 -0.26 12.84 19.49
N ASP A 60 0.50 13.09 20.55
CA ASP A 60 1.53 12.15 21.03
C ASP A 60 0.92 10.78 21.33
N VAL A 61 -0.35 10.75 21.72
CA VAL A 61 -1.12 9.54 22.01
C VAL A 61 -2.40 9.52 21.20
N VAL A 62 -2.59 8.49 20.40
CA VAL A 62 -3.81 8.25 19.62
C VAL A 62 -4.72 7.30 20.37
N GLU A 63 -5.99 7.70 20.56
CA GLU A 63 -7.03 6.85 21.14
C GLU A 63 -7.77 6.10 20.01
N ILE A 64 -7.90 4.78 20.18
CA ILE A 64 -8.62 3.89 19.28
C ILE A 64 -9.64 3.08 20.05
N ASP A 65 -10.92 3.27 19.72
CA ASP A 65 -11.98 2.34 20.13
C ASP A 65 -11.86 1.06 19.29
N MET A 66 -11.30 0.00 19.88
CA MET A 66 -11.09 -1.28 19.19
C MET A 66 -12.39 -1.96 18.80
N LYS A 67 -13.51 -1.68 19.45
CA LYS A 67 -14.85 -2.17 19.05
C LYS A 67 -15.25 -1.61 17.70
N LYS A 68 -15.12 -0.27 17.54
CA LYS A 68 -15.42 0.44 16.29
C LYS A 68 -14.43 0.07 15.19
N PHE A 69 -13.15 -0.06 15.55
CA PHE A 69 -12.12 -0.50 14.60
C PHE A 69 -12.42 -1.90 14.05
N LEU A 70 -12.64 -2.89 14.92
CA LEU A 70 -12.92 -4.27 14.52
C LEU A 70 -14.22 -4.39 13.70
N ALA A 71 -15.26 -3.71 14.11
CA ALA A 71 -16.51 -3.64 13.34
C ALA A 71 -16.27 -3.02 11.94
N GLY A 72 -15.48 -1.95 11.88
CA GLY A 72 -15.12 -1.26 10.64
C GLY A 72 -14.32 -2.11 9.66
N ILE A 73 -13.57 -3.10 10.13
CA ILE A 73 -12.83 -4.06 9.29
C ILE A 73 -13.57 -5.39 9.07
N GLY A 74 -14.87 -5.44 9.42
CA GLY A 74 -15.73 -6.57 9.09
C GLY A 74 -15.79 -7.68 10.13
N TYR A 75 -15.24 -7.49 11.32
CA TYR A 75 -15.43 -8.45 12.40
C TYR A 75 -16.85 -8.37 12.93
N LYS A 76 -17.58 -9.47 12.79
CA LYS A 76 -19.02 -9.55 13.14
C LYS A 76 -19.29 -9.79 14.63
N LYS A 77 -18.28 -10.26 15.38
CA LYS A 77 -18.44 -10.57 16.81
C LYS A 77 -18.54 -9.28 17.60
N VAL A 78 -19.63 -9.10 18.33
CA VAL A 78 -19.84 -7.93 19.20
C VAL A 78 -18.87 -8.02 20.37
N TRP A 79 -18.29 -6.87 20.77
CA TRP A 79 -17.26 -6.80 21.84
C TRP A 79 -17.66 -7.48 23.15
N THR A 80 -18.91 -7.34 23.55
CA THR A 80 -19.44 -7.97 24.76
C THR A 80 -19.39 -9.49 24.73
N ASN A 81 -19.35 -10.07 23.52
CA ASN A 81 -19.28 -11.52 23.32
C ASN A 81 -17.85 -12.07 23.32
N TYR A 82 -16.83 -11.17 23.38
CA TYR A 82 -15.45 -11.60 23.56
C TYR A 82 -15.20 -11.99 25.01
N ASN A 83 -14.74 -13.22 25.22
CA ASN A 83 -14.32 -13.64 26.54
C ASN A 83 -12.96 -13.02 26.93
N LEU A 84 -12.61 -13.13 28.22
CA LEU A 84 -11.37 -12.53 28.73
C LEU A 84 -10.10 -13.05 28.03
N ASN A 85 -10.08 -14.33 27.63
CA ASN A 85 -8.92 -14.91 26.95
C ASN A 85 -8.75 -14.33 25.53
N GLU A 86 -9.83 -14.07 24.80
CA GLU A 86 -9.80 -13.42 23.49
C GLU A 86 -9.33 -11.96 23.60
N LYS A 87 -9.82 -11.23 24.58
CA LYS A 87 -9.38 -9.85 24.86
C LYS A 87 -7.88 -9.80 25.23
N ARG A 88 -7.42 -10.73 26.05
CA ARG A 88 -5.99 -10.89 26.39
C ARG A 88 -5.15 -11.30 25.17
N ALA A 89 -5.69 -12.13 24.28
CA ALA A 89 -5.02 -12.50 23.04
C ALA A 89 -4.82 -11.27 22.13
N MET A 90 -5.78 -10.36 22.08
CA MET A 90 -5.66 -9.09 21.37
C MET A 90 -4.54 -8.22 21.95
N TYR A 91 -4.48 -8.07 23.27
CA TYR A 91 -3.37 -7.35 23.92
C TYR A 91 -2.01 -7.97 23.59
N ARG A 92 -1.90 -9.30 23.62
CA ARG A 92 -0.64 -9.98 23.24
C ARG A 92 -0.25 -9.72 21.76
N ALA A 93 -1.23 -9.62 20.85
CA ALA A 93 -0.98 -9.27 19.46
C ALA A 93 -0.47 -7.83 19.31
N LEU A 94 -1.09 -6.89 20.04
CA LEU A 94 -0.64 -5.48 20.09
C LEU A 94 0.77 -5.35 20.66
N LYS A 95 1.07 -6.08 21.74
CA LYS A 95 2.42 -6.11 22.33
C LYS A 95 3.46 -6.66 21.34
N LYS A 96 3.14 -7.74 20.61
CA LYS A 96 4.02 -8.25 19.57
C LYS A 96 4.24 -7.25 18.44
N MET A 97 3.24 -6.43 18.10
CA MET A 97 3.38 -5.36 17.13
C MET A 97 4.33 -4.25 17.65
N GLN A 98 4.29 -3.94 18.94
CA GLN A 98 5.22 -2.98 19.57
C GLN A 98 6.68 -3.47 19.51
N GLU A 99 6.92 -4.77 19.61
CA GLU A 99 8.25 -5.38 19.55
C GLU A 99 8.85 -5.37 18.11
N LYS A 100 8.03 -5.13 17.09
CA LYS A 100 8.49 -5.07 15.71
C LYS A 100 9.20 -3.76 15.40
N THR A 101 10.22 -3.87 14.55
CA THR A 101 10.95 -2.74 13.98
C THR A 101 10.97 -2.85 12.46
N PHE A 102 11.27 -1.76 11.79
CA PHE A 102 11.56 -1.75 10.36
C PHE A 102 12.83 -0.96 10.08
N GLU A 103 13.46 -1.27 8.97
CA GLU A 103 14.71 -0.64 8.58
C GLU A 103 14.56 0.15 7.28
N ILE A 104 15.30 1.25 7.22
CA ILE A 104 15.50 2.02 6.00
C ILE A 104 16.99 2.01 5.69
N ARG A 105 17.32 1.69 4.44
CA ARG A 105 18.68 1.76 3.93
C ARG A 105 18.81 2.98 3.04
N THR A 106 19.71 3.89 3.41
CA THR A 106 20.04 5.05 2.60
C THR A 106 21.49 4.96 2.15
N LYS A 107 21.75 5.25 0.87
CA LYS A 107 23.12 5.40 0.35
C LYS A 107 23.50 6.87 0.43
N LYS A 108 24.62 7.18 1.05
CA LYS A 108 25.18 8.53 1.11
C LYS A 108 26.53 8.53 0.40
N HIS A 109 26.72 9.42 -0.56
CA HIS A 109 28.03 9.63 -1.19
C HIS A 109 29.09 10.02 -0.14
N ILE A 110 30.26 9.42 -0.22
CA ILE A 110 31.36 9.72 0.71
C ILE A 110 32.05 11.02 0.32
N ASN A 111 32.20 11.29 -0.98
CA ASN A 111 32.80 12.50 -1.50
C ASN A 111 31.94 13.14 -2.59
N ALA A 112 31.91 14.48 -2.61
CA ALA A 112 31.09 15.25 -3.55
C ALA A 112 31.60 15.27 -4.99
N ILE A 113 32.79 14.68 -5.27
CA ILE A 113 33.46 14.74 -6.57
C ILE A 113 33.98 13.34 -6.93
N ASP A 114 33.40 12.76 -7.98
CA ASP A 114 33.90 11.60 -8.76
C ASP A 114 34.19 10.25 -8.06
N SER A 115 33.63 9.93 -6.92
CA SER A 115 33.74 8.55 -6.40
C SER A 115 32.41 7.83 -6.41
N ASP A 116 32.38 6.64 -7.03
CA ASP A 116 31.27 5.66 -6.94
C ASP A 116 31.18 5.01 -5.54
N GLU A 117 31.83 5.58 -4.54
CA GLU A 117 31.84 5.08 -3.17
C GLU A 117 30.66 5.62 -2.39
N TYR A 118 29.86 4.71 -1.85
CA TYR A 118 28.68 5.01 -1.04
C TYR A 118 28.79 4.38 0.34
N ASN A 119 28.55 5.17 1.37
CA ASN A 119 28.24 4.62 2.69
C ASN A 119 26.78 4.20 2.74
N THR A 120 26.53 2.98 3.17
CA THR A 120 25.18 2.51 3.45
C THR A 120 24.85 2.79 4.91
N ILE A 121 23.84 3.63 5.13
CA ILE A 121 23.33 3.95 6.46
C ILE A 121 22.08 3.13 6.70
N TYR A 122 22.08 2.36 7.79
CA TYR A 122 20.90 1.64 8.28
C TYR A 122 20.24 2.47 9.38
N LYS A 123 18.94 2.71 9.24
CA LYS A 123 18.12 3.35 10.28
C LYS A 123 17.05 2.36 10.71
N SER A 124 17.02 2.02 11.99
CA SER A 124 15.98 1.16 12.57
C SER A 124 14.95 2.02 13.29
N TYR A 125 13.68 1.71 13.09
CA TYR A 125 12.53 2.41 13.65
C TYR A 125 11.62 1.45 14.37
N SER A 126 11.12 1.82 15.54
CA SER A 126 10.03 1.13 16.24
C SER A 126 8.69 1.73 15.79
N TYR A 127 7.66 0.92 15.67
CA TYR A 127 6.31 1.42 15.33
C TYR A 127 5.70 2.19 16.49
N PHE A 128 5.85 1.69 17.70
CA PHE A 128 5.23 2.25 18.89
C PHE A 128 6.22 2.45 20.02
N SER A 129 6.12 3.59 20.66
CA SER A 129 6.83 3.90 21.91
C SER A 129 6.00 3.52 23.13
N TYR A 130 4.68 3.49 22.98
CA TYR A 130 3.75 3.24 24.08
C TYR A 130 2.50 2.55 23.57
N ILE A 131 2.01 1.57 24.34
CA ILE A 131 0.71 0.91 24.16
C ILE A 131 0.08 0.72 25.54
N GLU A 132 -1.14 1.21 25.70
CA GLU A 132 -2.03 0.93 26.81
C GLU A 132 -3.35 0.40 26.27
N TYR A 133 -3.83 -0.70 26.80
CA TYR A 133 -5.05 -1.33 26.36
C TYR A 133 -5.94 -1.68 27.55
N ASP A 134 -7.05 -0.97 27.65
CA ASP A 134 -8.11 -1.29 28.59
C ASP A 134 -8.95 -2.46 28.08
N ILE A 135 -8.81 -3.60 28.70
CA ILE A 135 -9.50 -4.85 28.34
C ILE A 135 -11.02 -4.71 28.51
N GLU A 136 -11.49 -3.95 29.47
CA GLU A 136 -12.92 -3.83 29.78
C GLU A 136 -13.61 -2.88 28.82
N THR A 137 -13.07 -1.70 28.64
CA THR A 137 -13.64 -0.70 27.74
C THR A 137 -13.33 -0.99 26.28
N GLY A 138 -12.22 -1.67 25.99
CA GLY A 138 -11.70 -1.90 24.63
C GLY A 138 -11.05 -0.68 24.03
N ILE A 139 -10.63 0.28 24.85
CA ILE A 139 -9.90 1.45 24.42
C ILE A 139 -8.40 1.12 24.35
N LEU A 140 -7.81 1.46 23.23
CA LEU A 140 -6.37 1.38 22.97
C LEU A 140 -5.80 2.78 22.88
N LEU A 141 -4.84 3.08 23.76
CA LEU A 141 -3.99 4.27 23.66
C LEU A 141 -2.64 3.86 23.09
N VAL A 142 -2.19 4.55 22.08
CA VAL A 142 -0.93 4.23 21.38
C VAL A 142 -0.18 5.49 21.00
N SER A 143 1.14 5.46 21.16
CA SER A 143 2.04 6.52 20.72
C SER A 143 3.11 5.94 19.80
N MET A 144 3.45 6.71 18.75
CA MET A 144 4.57 6.43 17.86
C MET A 144 5.78 7.30 18.25
N PRO A 145 7.01 6.78 18.13
CA PRO A 145 8.19 7.63 18.25
C PRO A 145 8.15 8.78 17.24
N LYS A 146 8.61 9.96 17.64
CA LYS A 146 8.58 11.16 16.79
C LYS A 146 9.27 10.95 15.44
N GLN A 147 10.38 10.21 15.41
CA GLN A 147 11.10 9.88 14.20
C GLN A 147 10.27 8.99 13.25
N THR A 148 9.50 8.05 13.82
CA THR A 148 8.58 7.20 13.06
C THR A 148 7.42 8.00 12.51
N GLN A 149 6.84 8.90 13.29
CA GLN A 149 5.79 9.82 12.82
C GLN A 149 6.28 10.66 11.65
N GLN A 150 7.46 11.29 11.79
CA GLN A 150 8.06 12.09 10.73
C GLN A 150 8.29 11.29 9.45
N PHE A 151 8.70 10.03 9.57
CA PHE A 151 8.92 9.18 8.40
C PHE A 151 7.63 8.69 7.75
N LEU A 152 6.61 8.33 8.55
CA LEU A 152 5.32 7.86 8.03
C LEU A 152 4.53 8.98 7.34
N MET A 153 4.70 10.20 7.78
CA MET A 153 3.79 11.31 7.52
C MET A 153 4.56 12.63 7.24
N ASN A 154 5.73 12.50 6.61
CA ASN A 154 6.46 13.66 6.08
C ASN A 154 5.82 14.11 4.77
N TYR A 155 5.04 15.18 4.83
CA TYR A 155 4.34 15.70 3.65
C TYR A 155 5.22 16.56 2.72
N GLU A 156 6.48 16.80 3.06
CA GLU A 156 7.42 17.62 2.28
C GLU A 156 7.78 16.98 0.93
N THR A 157 7.94 15.67 0.91
CA THR A 157 8.32 14.90 -0.30
C THR A 157 7.14 14.42 -1.13
N GLY A 158 5.92 14.69 -0.67
CA GLY A 158 4.68 14.24 -1.26
C GLY A 158 4.07 13.05 -0.52
N PHE A 159 2.77 12.94 -0.58
CA PHE A 159 1.99 11.95 0.14
C PHE A 159 0.95 11.26 -0.73
N THR A 160 0.55 10.08 -0.29
CA THR A 160 -0.53 9.31 -0.88
C THR A 160 -1.74 9.32 0.05
N PRO A 161 -2.89 9.86 -0.39
CA PRO A 161 -4.15 9.72 0.34
C PRO A 161 -4.65 8.27 0.22
N VAL A 162 -4.89 7.63 1.34
CA VAL A 162 -5.33 6.23 1.43
C VAL A 162 -6.68 6.17 2.12
N GLU A 163 -7.71 5.80 1.39
CA GLU A 163 -9.04 5.58 1.95
C GLU A 163 -9.08 4.26 2.71
N PHE A 164 -9.37 4.31 4.00
CA PHE A 164 -9.38 3.13 4.87
C PHE A 164 -10.34 2.03 4.37
N LYS A 165 -11.48 2.43 3.79
CA LYS A 165 -12.45 1.48 3.21
C LYS A 165 -11.86 0.58 2.12
N ASN A 166 -10.90 1.10 1.33
CA ASN A 166 -10.24 0.31 0.29
C ASN A 166 -9.23 -0.70 0.89
N MET A 167 -8.51 -0.29 1.96
CA MET A 167 -7.62 -1.19 2.69
C MET A 167 -8.35 -2.37 3.31
N VAL A 168 -9.53 -2.13 3.86
CA VAL A 168 -10.33 -3.17 4.53
C VAL A 168 -10.87 -4.22 3.55
N LYS A 169 -11.21 -3.83 2.32
CA LYS A 169 -11.70 -4.75 1.28
C LYS A 169 -10.65 -5.76 0.82
N LEU A 170 -9.37 -5.45 0.98
CA LEU A 170 -8.26 -6.32 0.60
C LEU A 170 -8.00 -7.35 1.70
N GLN A 171 -7.96 -8.63 1.33
CA GLN A 171 -7.82 -9.74 2.28
C GLN A 171 -6.36 -10.19 2.45
N SER A 172 -5.55 -10.05 1.39
CA SER A 172 -4.13 -10.42 1.44
C SER A 172 -3.25 -9.26 1.87
N LYS A 173 -2.29 -9.51 2.77
CA LYS A 173 -1.29 -8.50 3.11
C LYS A 173 -0.49 -8.03 1.87
N TYR A 174 -0.23 -8.93 0.93
CA TYR A 174 0.47 -8.58 -0.31
C TYR A 174 -0.38 -7.67 -1.20
N ALA A 175 -1.69 -7.92 -1.27
CA ALA A 175 -2.61 -7.01 -1.97
C ALA A 175 -2.63 -5.63 -1.30
N LYS A 176 -2.60 -5.55 0.03
CA LYS A 176 -2.53 -4.27 0.76
C LYS A 176 -1.24 -3.50 0.46
N ILE A 177 -0.10 -4.16 0.54
CA ILE A 177 1.21 -3.53 0.26
C ILE A 177 1.28 -3.08 -1.20
N LEU A 178 0.88 -3.92 -2.14
CA LEU A 178 0.85 -3.57 -3.57
C LEU A 178 -0.17 -2.49 -3.89
N TYR A 179 -1.32 -2.46 -3.23
CA TYR A 179 -2.29 -1.38 -3.37
C TYR A 179 -1.68 -0.03 -2.97
N LEU A 180 -1.04 0.04 -1.80
CA LEU A 180 -0.35 1.25 -1.35
C LEU A 180 0.73 1.67 -2.35
N PHE A 181 1.54 0.71 -2.79
CA PHE A 181 2.59 0.94 -3.79
C PHE A 181 2.02 1.52 -5.08
N PHE A 182 1.04 0.86 -5.70
CA PHE A 182 0.43 1.36 -6.93
C PHE A 182 -0.31 2.68 -6.72
N ARG A 183 -1.03 2.82 -5.62
CA ARG A 183 -1.77 4.04 -5.27
C ARG A 183 -0.86 5.26 -5.20
N SER A 184 0.40 5.09 -4.77
CA SER A 184 1.39 6.16 -4.72
C SER A 184 1.81 6.67 -6.11
N TYR A 185 1.49 5.96 -7.18
CA TYR A 185 1.79 6.30 -8.58
C TYR A 185 0.54 6.61 -9.42
N ARG A 186 -0.54 7.02 -8.80
CA ARG A 186 -1.82 7.31 -9.48
C ARG A 186 -1.77 8.59 -10.30
N ASP A 187 -1.12 8.55 -11.45
CA ASP A 187 -0.98 9.67 -12.37
C ASP A 187 -1.29 9.32 -13.85
N GLY A 188 -1.59 8.03 -14.15
CA GLY A 188 -1.82 7.54 -15.52
C GLY A 188 -0.55 7.38 -16.36
N VAL A 189 0.61 7.78 -15.87
CA VAL A 189 1.89 7.63 -16.57
C VAL A 189 2.41 6.19 -16.43
N ALA A 190 3.19 5.73 -17.41
CA ALA A 190 3.84 4.43 -17.33
C ALA A 190 5.05 4.48 -16.40
N HIS A 191 5.11 3.54 -15.46
CA HIS A 191 6.25 3.34 -14.56
C HIS A 191 7.00 2.07 -14.98
N THR A 192 8.24 2.21 -15.44
CA THR A 192 8.97 1.15 -16.17
C THR A 192 10.19 0.58 -15.44
N ASP A 193 10.63 1.19 -14.35
CA ASP A 193 11.96 0.93 -13.78
C ASP A 193 11.97 -0.01 -12.57
N TYR A 194 10.88 -0.75 -12.37
CA TYR A 194 10.79 -1.66 -11.24
C TYR A 194 11.26 -3.05 -11.60
N THR A 195 12.28 -3.52 -10.89
CA THR A 195 12.75 -4.91 -11.01
C THR A 195 11.87 -5.85 -10.19
N LEU A 196 11.86 -7.13 -10.55
CA LEU A 196 11.19 -8.15 -9.72
C LEU A 196 11.83 -8.26 -8.33
N GLU A 197 13.14 -8.03 -8.25
CA GLU A 197 13.84 -8.01 -6.98
C GLU A 197 13.33 -6.90 -6.06
N HIS A 198 13.13 -5.69 -6.59
CA HIS A 198 12.54 -4.58 -5.83
C HIS A 198 11.14 -4.94 -5.29
N LEU A 199 10.29 -5.56 -6.11
CA LEU A 199 8.97 -6.01 -5.64
C LEU A 199 9.06 -7.10 -4.57
N ARG A 200 9.99 -8.05 -4.72
CA ARG A 200 10.22 -9.07 -3.69
C ARG A 200 10.70 -8.43 -2.39
N GLN A 201 11.62 -7.49 -2.47
CA GLN A 201 12.09 -6.72 -1.31
C GLN A 201 10.94 -5.95 -0.65
N LEU A 202 10.13 -5.24 -1.42
CA LEU A 202 8.96 -4.51 -0.90
C LEU A 202 7.98 -5.44 -0.16
N LEU A 203 7.83 -6.68 -0.62
CA LEU A 203 6.90 -7.65 -0.06
C LEU A 203 7.52 -8.57 1.02
N GLY A 204 8.84 -8.47 1.29
CA GLY A 204 9.55 -9.37 2.19
C GLY A 204 9.65 -10.80 1.66
N LEU A 205 9.87 -10.94 0.36
CA LEU A 205 9.88 -12.22 -0.38
C LEU A 205 11.21 -12.49 -1.10
N GLU A 206 12.32 -11.91 -0.64
CA GLU A 206 13.64 -12.02 -1.28
C GLU A 206 14.06 -13.47 -1.50
N ASN A 207 13.78 -14.33 -0.51
CA ASN A 207 14.14 -15.74 -0.52
C ASN A 207 12.94 -16.67 -0.84
N ARG A 208 11.81 -16.12 -1.30
CA ARG A 208 10.59 -16.88 -1.60
C ARG A 208 10.13 -16.61 -3.02
N TYR A 209 9.52 -17.63 -3.63
CA TYR A 209 9.00 -17.55 -5.00
C TYR A 209 10.06 -17.08 -6.01
N PRO A 210 11.22 -17.76 -6.13
CA PRO A 210 12.32 -17.32 -7.00
C PRO A 210 11.94 -17.31 -8.48
N SER A 211 11.07 -18.22 -8.90
CA SER A 211 10.58 -18.25 -10.28
C SER A 211 9.53 -17.17 -10.52
N TRP A 212 9.52 -16.59 -11.74
CA TRP A 212 8.43 -15.71 -12.19
C TRP A 212 7.06 -16.38 -12.10
N TYR A 213 7.01 -17.66 -12.48
CA TYR A 213 5.75 -18.40 -12.52
C TYR A 213 5.11 -18.47 -11.13
N ASP A 214 5.89 -18.82 -10.10
CA ASP A 214 5.38 -18.91 -8.73
C ASP A 214 5.03 -17.54 -8.15
N PHE A 215 5.90 -16.54 -8.36
CA PHE A 215 5.64 -15.17 -7.93
C PHE A 215 4.37 -14.60 -8.58
N LYS A 216 4.21 -14.82 -9.90
CA LYS A 216 2.98 -14.47 -10.63
C LYS A 216 1.77 -15.17 -10.03
N ARG A 217 1.83 -16.51 -9.89
CA ARG A 217 0.69 -17.34 -9.49
C ARG A 217 0.22 -17.08 -8.06
N TYR A 218 1.15 -16.99 -7.12
CA TYR A 218 0.82 -16.94 -5.70
C TYR A 218 0.73 -15.53 -5.12
N ILE A 219 1.34 -14.54 -5.78
CA ILE A 219 1.41 -13.17 -5.28
C ILE A 219 0.67 -12.19 -6.20
N LEU A 220 1.11 -12.05 -7.46
CA LEU A 220 0.60 -10.98 -8.32
C LEU A 220 -0.84 -11.23 -8.79
N LEU A 221 -1.17 -12.43 -9.23
CA LEU A 221 -2.53 -12.71 -9.73
C LEU A 221 -3.61 -12.49 -8.65
N PRO A 222 -3.49 -13.05 -7.43
CA PRO A 222 -4.45 -12.79 -6.37
C PRO A 222 -4.53 -11.30 -6.01
N ALA A 223 -3.39 -10.62 -5.91
CA ALA A 223 -3.34 -9.22 -5.55
C ALA A 223 -3.98 -8.32 -6.62
N MET A 224 -3.67 -8.52 -7.90
CA MET A 224 -4.26 -7.73 -9.00
C MET A 224 -5.76 -7.96 -9.13
N LYS A 225 -6.22 -9.20 -8.92
CA LYS A 225 -7.65 -9.49 -8.86
C LYS A 225 -8.33 -8.66 -7.77
N GLU A 226 -7.80 -8.65 -6.54
CA GLU A 226 -8.38 -7.89 -5.43
C GLU A 226 -8.31 -6.37 -5.68
N ILE A 227 -7.17 -5.84 -6.10
CA ILE A 227 -6.97 -4.41 -6.30
C ILE A 227 -7.93 -3.88 -7.37
N ASN A 228 -7.94 -4.48 -8.55
CA ASN A 228 -8.73 -3.99 -9.68
C ASN A 228 -10.25 -4.20 -9.52
N THR A 229 -10.69 -5.07 -8.58
CA THR A 229 -12.12 -5.30 -8.37
C THR A 229 -12.69 -4.63 -7.12
N LYS A 230 -11.84 -4.30 -6.13
CA LYS A 230 -12.32 -3.89 -4.80
C LYS A 230 -11.88 -2.49 -4.38
N THR A 231 -10.95 -1.84 -5.11
CA THR A 231 -10.39 -0.55 -4.69
C THR A 231 -10.72 0.57 -5.68
N ASP A 232 -10.28 1.77 -5.36
CA ASP A 232 -10.48 2.99 -6.14
C ASP A 232 -9.44 3.19 -7.26
N ILE A 233 -8.51 2.26 -7.43
CA ILE A 233 -7.52 2.29 -8.50
C ILE A 233 -7.69 1.14 -9.47
N PHE A 234 -7.25 1.38 -10.69
CA PHE A 234 -7.18 0.38 -11.74
C PHE A 234 -5.75 0.31 -12.27
N VAL A 235 -5.17 -0.88 -12.22
CA VAL A 235 -3.78 -1.12 -12.60
C VAL A 235 -3.74 -1.97 -13.86
N ILE A 236 -2.98 -1.53 -14.85
CA ILE A 236 -2.68 -2.31 -16.05
C ILE A 236 -1.16 -2.38 -16.26
N GLY A 237 -0.71 -3.25 -17.14
CA GLY A 237 0.67 -3.30 -17.58
C GLY A 237 0.96 -2.34 -18.72
N ARG A 238 1.74 -2.80 -19.68
CA ARG A 238 2.02 -2.06 -20.93
C ARG A 238 0.73 -1.92 -21.73
N ARG A 239 0.44 -0.69 -22.14
CA ARG A 239 -0.84 -0.33 -22.78
C ARG A 239 -1.14 -1.23 -23.99
N ASP A 240 -0.22 -1.34 -24.91
CA ASP A 240 -0.42 -2.10 -26.15
C ASP A 240 -0.63 -3.59 -25.89
N GLU A 241 0.12 -4.17 -24.98
CA GLU A 241 -0.02 -5.57 -24.56
C GLU A 241 -1.36 -5.82 -23.86
N TYR A 242 -1.75 -4.93 -22.95
CA TYR A 242 -3.00 -5.05 -22.23
C TYR A 242 -4.20 -4.98 -23.18
N TYR A 243 -4.27 -3.93 -23.99
CA TYR A 243 -5.39 -3.74 -24.91
C TYR A 243 -5.37 -4.74 -26.07
N GLY A 244 -4.20 -5.14 -26.53
CA GLY A 244 -4.06 -6.23 -27.52
C GLY A 244 -4.62 -7.55 -27.01
N ALA A 245 -4.38 -7.89 -25.72
CA ALA A 245 -4.95 -9.08 -25.10
C ALA A 245 -6.46 -8.96 -24.81
N MET A 246 -6.96 -7.76 -24.58
CA MET A 246 -8.38 -7.51 -24.33
C MET A 246 -9.23 -7.64 -25.60
N GLN A 247 -8.76 -7.21 -26.77
CA GLN A 247 -9.38 -7.37 -28.11
C GLN A 247 -10.92 -7.38 -28.12
N GLY A 248 -11.56 -6.25 -27.81
CA GLY A 248 -13.01 -6.13 -27.77
C GLY A 248 -13.69 -6.69 -26.52
N ARG A 249 -12.92 -7.23 -25.58
CA ARG A 249 -13.40 -7.60 -24.24
C ARG A 249 -13.34 -6.40 -23.30
N THR A 250 -14.20 -6.40 -22.31
CA THR A 250 -14.15 -5.43 -21.21
C THR A 250 -13.92 -6.16 -19.90
N PRO A 251 -13.39 -5.52 -18.86
CA PRO A 251 -13.24 -6.14 -17.53
C PRO A 251 -14.56 -6.69 -16.97
N ASN A 252 -15.70 -6.21 -17.46
CA ASN A 252 -17.02 -6.63 -16.98
C ASN A 252 -17.55 -7.88 -17.72
N ASN A 253 -16.98 -8.26 -18.88
CA ASN A 253 -17.43 -9.42 -19.66
C ASN A 253 -16.45 -10.60 -19.64
N ILE A 254 -15.42 -10.54 -18.79
CA ILE A 254 -14.49 -11.63 -18.52
C ILE A 254 -14.41 -11.88 -17.01
N SER A 255 -13.95 -13.07 -16.62
CA SER A 255 -13.76 -13.34 -15.18
C SER A 255 -12.67 -12.46 -14.57
N ALA A 256 -12.79 -12.17 -13.26
CA ALA A 256 -11.77 -11.40 -12.56
C ALA A 256 -10.38 -12.09 -12.56
N GLU A 257 -10.36 -13.42 -12.61
CA GLU A 257 -9.16 -14.23 -12.76
C GLU A 257 -8.50 -14.04 -14.12
N GLU A 258 -9.28 -14.10 -15.18
CA GLU A 258 -8.80 -13.89 -16.55
C GLU A 258 -8.30 -12.46 -16.73
N HIS A 259 -9.04 -11.47 -16.24
CA HIS A 259 -8.62 -10.08 -16.25
C HIS A 259 -7.29 -9.89 -15.50
N ALA A 260 -7.15 -10.41 -14.28
CA ALA A 260 -5.91 -10.32 -13.51
C ALA A 260 -4.73 -10.97 -14.27
N LYS A 261 -4.97 -12.08 -14.97
CA LYS A 261 -3.94 -12.73 -15.81
C LYS A 261 -3.48 -11.81 -16.94
N ILE A 262 -4.39 -11.19 -17.67
CA ILE A 262 -4.08 -10.24 -18.74
C ILE A 262 -3.26 -9.06 -18.18
N VAL A 263 -3.68 -8.51 -17.04
CA VAL A 263 -2.98 -7.41 -16.36
C VAL A 263 -1.54 -7.81 -16.03
N VAL A 264 -1.33 -8.93 -15.33
CA VAL A 264 0.01 -9.34 -14.91
C VAL A 264 0.90 -9.73 -16.08
N ASP A 265 0.34 -10.37 -17.11
CA ASP A 265 1.10 -10.72 -18.33
C ASP A 265 1.54 -9.47 -19.09
N SER A 266 0.70 -8.43 -19.14
CA SER A 266 1.06 -7.15 -19.75
C SER A 266 2.09 -6.34 -18.97
N MET A 267 2.25 -6.59 -17.66
CA MET A 267 3.28 -5.95 -16.82
C MET A 267 4.69 -6.49 -17.12
N ALA A 268 4.79 -7.77 -17.45
CA ALA A 268 6.05 -8.48 -17.52
C ALA A 268 6.97 -8.01 -18.65
N ARG A 269 8.23 -7.68 -18.35
CA ARG A 269 9.27 -7.38 -19.35
C ARG A 269 10.33 -8.46 -19.35
N LYS A 270 10.56 -9.07 -20.52
CA LYS A 270 11.65 -10.02 -20.73
C LYS A 270 12.96 -9.28 -20.95
N GLY A 271 14.07 -9.87 -20.53
CA GLY A 271 15.41 -9.40 -20.87
C GLY A 271 15.73 -9.57 -22.35
N ASP A 272 16.77 -8.89 -22.82
CA ASP A 272 17.19 -8.87 -24.24
C ASP A 272 17.46 -10.27 -24.83
N ARG A 273 17.75 -11.25 -23.99
CA ARG A 273 17.93 -12.67 -24.38
C ARG A 273 16.65 -13.52 -24.26
N GLY A 274 15.50 -12.89 -23.97
CA GLY A 274 14.17 -13.52 -23.99
C GLY A 274 13.87 -14.57 -22.92
N LYS A 275 14.81 -14.90 -22.03
CA LYS A 275 14.72 -16.07 -21.14
C LYS A 275 14.17 -15.82 -19.74
N SER A 276 14.25 -14.60 -19.22
CA SER A 276 13.78 -14.31 -17.86
C SER A 276 13.07 -12.95 -17.79
N ILE A 277 12.04 -12.88 -16.95
CA ILE A 277 11.38 -11.62 -16.61
C ILE A 277 12.18 -10.96 -15.50
N TYR A 278 12.63 -9.73 -15.71
CA TYR A 278 13.48 -9.01 -14.77
C TYR A 278 12.89 -7.66 -14.33
N LYS A 279 11.99 -7.10 -15.12
CA LYS A 279 11.33 -5.83 -14.84
C LYS A 279 9.83 -5.93 -15.03
N ILE A 280 9.12 -5.02 -14.39
CA ILE A 280 7.70 -4.78 -14.62
C ILE A 280 7.47 -3.35 -15.09
N THR A 281 6.44 -3.18 -15.90
CA THR A 281 5.88 -1.90 -16.28
C THR A 281 4.44 -1.86 -15.86
N PHE A 282 4.00 -0.77 -15.28
CA PHE A 282 2.60 -0.60 -14.90
C PHE A 282 2.12 0.84 -15.13
N ARG A 283 0.79 0.99 -15.20
CA ARG A 283 0.07 2.26 -15.18
C ARG A 283 -1.03 2.16 -14.14
N VAL A 284 -1.31 3.27 -13.48
CA VAL A 284 -2.34 3.34 -12.45
C VAL A 284 -3.28 4.50 -12.78
N SER A 285 -4.57 4.24 -12.83
CA SER A 285 -5.62 5.24 -13.00
C SER A 285 -6.65 5.14 -11.88
N LYS A 286 -7.50 6.15 -11.73
CA LYS A 286 -8.72 6.04 -10.93
C LYS A 286 -9.67 5.07 -11.60
N GLN A 287 -10.40 4.29 -10.81
CA GLN A 287 -11.37 3.35 -11.36
C GLN A 287 -12.50 4.05 -12.13
N ASP A 288 -12.89 5.25 -11.69
CA ASP A 288 -13.89 6.08 -12.38
C ASP A 288 -13.42 6.55 -13.77
N ASN A 289 -12.12 6.78 -13.97
CA ASN A 289 -11.54 7.24 -15.23
C ASN A 289 -11.39 6.09 -16.26
N VAL A 290 -11.44 4.84 -15.82
CA VAL A 290 -11.33 3.68 -16.73
C VAL A 290 -12.58 3.53 -17.60
N ILE A 291 -13.71 4.09 -17.16
CA ILE A 291 -14.96 4.10 -17.96
C ILE A 291 -14.81 5.08 -19.12
N ASP A 292 -14.19 6.24 -18.93
CA ASP A 292 -14.02 7.27 -19.97
C ASP A 292 -12.94 6.90 -20.99
N ASP A 293 -11.81 6.34 -20.56
CA ASP A 293 -10.77 5.82 -21.47
C ASP A 293 -11.25 4.63 -22.34
N ARG A 294 -12.35 3.97 -21.96
CA ARG A 294 -12.97 2.87 -22.73
C ARG A 294 -13.87 3.35 -23.86
N LEU A 295 -14.37 4.58 -23.78
CA LEU A 295 -15.28 5.14 -24.81
C LEU A 295 -14.53 5.74 -26.01
N ASP A 296 -13.23 5.99 -25.90
CA ASP A 296 -12.45 6.64 -26.98
C ASP A 296 -11.77 5.64 -27.97
N PHE A 297 -12.19 4.37 -27.93
CA PHE A 297 -11.68 3.37 -28.89
C PHE A 297 -12.23 3.50 -30.30
N SER A 298 -13.27 4.29 -30.50
CA SER A 298 -13.87 4.49 -31.85
C SER A 298 -12.96 5.25 -32.80
N GLY A 299 -12.01 6.05 -32.28
CA GLY A 299 -11.06 6.81 -33.10
C GLY A 299 -9.84 6.02 -33.59
N LEU A 300 -9.47 4.92 -32.95
CA LEU A 300 -8.28 4.13 -33.28
C LEU A 300 -8.51 3.03 -34.32
N LEU A 301 -9.76 2.71 -34.62
CA LEU A 301 -10.12 1.72 -35.67
C LEU A 301 -10.41 2.31 -37.03
N GLN A 302 -10.36 3.64 -37.21
CA GLN A 302 -10.65 4.31 -38.50
C GLN A 302 -9.43 4.68 -39.34
N ASN A 303 -8.21 4.34 -38.90
CA ASN A 303 -7.01 4.55 -39.72
C ASN A 303 -6.34 3.20 -40.04
N LYS A 304 -6.91 2.48 -40.96
CA LYS A 304 -6.23 1.56 -41.89
C LYS A 304 -6.65 1.84 -43.29
#